data_d5e634ccd05db02f1d151db1398b6d4f
#
_entry.id   d5e634ccd05db02f1d151db1398b6d4f
#
_cell.length_a   1.000
_cell.length_b   1.000
_cell.length_c   1.000
_cell.angle_alpha   90.00
_cell.angle_beta   90.00
_cell.angle_gamma   90.00
#
_symmetry.space_group_name_H-M   'P 1'
#
loop_
_entity.id
_entity.type
_entity.pdbx_description
1 polymer ?
#
loop_
_entity_poly.entity_id
_entity_poly.type
_entity_poly.pdbx_seq_one_letter_code
_entity_poly.pdbx_strand_id
1 'polypeptide(L)' 'MYVTQEPCPMCAGALVNARVTRLVYGCANPKAGAVDALRIPRSRLSNHRMTVTAGVCADACAQLLREFFAALRRPARPAR' A
#
# COMPACT_ATOMS: atom_id res chain seq x y z
N MET A 1 8.94 2.73 -7.11
CA MET A 1 8.00 1.65 -6.70
C MET A 1 6.57 2.08 -7.00
N TYR A 2 5.85 1.24 -7.73
CA TYR A 2 4.45 1.47 -8.08
C TYR A 2 3.64 0.33 -7.50
N VAL A 3 2.64 0.65 -6.68
CA VAL A 3 1.80 -0.37 -6.05
C VAL A 3 0.33 0.05 -6.11
N THR A 4 -0.57 -0.91 -6.06
CA THR A 4 -2.01 -0.64 -6.12
C THR A 4 -2.55 -0.09 -4.81
N GLN A 5 -2.03 -0.55 -3.69
CA GLN A 5 -2.51 -0.15 -2.37
C GLN A 5 -1.39 0.41 -1.52
N GLU A 6 -1.73 1.35 -0.65
CA GLU A 6 -0.79 1.96 0.28
C GLU A 6 -0.03 0.89 1.08
N PRO A 7 1.32 0.96 1.15
CA PRO A 7 2.11 -0.03 1.88
C PRO A 7 1.81 -0.04 3.37
N CYS A 8 1.87 -1.23 3.98
CA CYS A 8 1.81 -1.39 5.42
C CYS A 8 3.14 -0.96 6.06
N PRO A 9 3.22 -0.88 7.42
CA PRO A 9 4.46 -0.45 8.08
C PRO A 9 5.68 -1.28 7.71
N MET A 10 5.54 -2.59 7.60
CA MET A 10 6.66 -3.46 7.24
C MET A 10 7.17 -3.16 5.83
N CYS A 11 6.25 -3.06 4.86
CA CYS A 11 6.62 -2.79 3.48
C CYS A 11 7.19 -1.38 3.31
N ALA A 12 6.59 -0.39 3.98
CA ALA A 12 7.10 0.97 3.94
C ALA A 12 8.50 1.07 4.52
N GLY A 13 8.75 0.37 5.62
CA GLY A 13 10.09 0.28 6.20
C GLY A 13 11.09 -0.37 5.27
N ALA A 14 10.68 -1.43 4.57
CA ALA A 14 11.52 -2.10 3.60
C ALA A 14 11.88 -1.17 2.44
N LEU A 15 10.94 -0.36 1.97
CA LEU A 15 11.20 0.61 0.92
C LEU A 15 12.21 1.66 1.34
N VAL A 16 12.12 2.14 2.58
CA VAL A 16 13.08 3.09 3.14
C VAL A 16 14.47 2.45 3.22
N ASN A 17 14.56 1.23 3.72
CA ASN A 17 15.83 0.52 3.83
C ASN A 17 16.44 0.23 2.47
N ALA A 18 15.63 -0.03 1.47
CA ALA A 18 16.10 -0.24 0.10
C ALA A 18 16.43 1.06 -0.63
N ARG A 19 16.18 2.21 -0.02
CA ARG A 19 16.44 3.54 -0.54
C ARG A 19 15.73 3.83 -1.86
N VAL A 20 14.46 3.43 -1.93
CA VAL A 20 13.60 3.76 -3.06
C VAL A 20 13.36 5.26 -3.09
N THR A 21 13.53 5.89 -4.25
CA THR A 21 13.42 7.36 -4.35
C THR A 21 11.98 7.84 -4.52
N ARG A 22 11.11 7.03 -5.12
CA ARG A 22 9.73 7.41 -5.39
C ARG A 22 8.79 6.26 -5.10
N LEU A 23 7.71 6.56 -4.40
CA LEU A 23 6.60 5.64 -4.17
C LEU A 23 5.34 6.22 -4.83
N VAL A 24 4.70 5.42 -5.68
CA VAL A 24 3.43 5.78 -6.30
C VAL A 24 2.42 4.69 -5.96
N TYR A 25 1.28 5.07 -5.37
CA TYR A 25 0.25 4.08 -5.06
C TYR A 25 -1.14 4.59 -5.44
N GLY A 26 -2.07 3.64 -5.60
CA GLY A 26 -3.44 3.94 -5.98
C GLY A 26 -4.32 4.25 -4.79
N CYS A 27 -4.87 3.22 -4.15
CA CYS A 27 -5.83 3.39 -3.07
C CYS A 27 -5.16 3.35 -1.70
N ALA A 28 -5.80 4.02 -0.73
CA ALA A 28 -5.35 4.01 0.66
C ALA A 28 -5.64 2.67 1.31
N ASN A 29 -4.90 2.35 2.36
CA ASN A 29 -5.13 1.18 3.20
C ASN A 29 -5.56 1.68 4.59
N PRO A 30 -6.86 1.79 4.85
CA PRO A 30 -7.33 2.39 6.11
C PRO A 30 -7.01 1.56 7.34
N LYS A 31 -6.76 0.27 7.18
CA LYS A 31 -6.47 -0.62 8.32
C LYS A 31 -5.01 -0.66 8.69
N ALA A 32 -4.11 -0.61 7.70
CA ALA A 32 -2.70 -0.87 7.94
C ALA A 32 -1.78 0.03 7.12
N GLY A 33 -2.29 1.12 6.56
CA GLY A 33 -1.48 2.02 5.75
C GLY A 33 -0.44 2.75 6.59
N ALA A 34 0.77 2.85 6.07
CA ALA A 34 1.89 3.45 6.77
C ALA A 34 2.37 4.74 6.14
N VAL A 35 1.82 5.13 4.99
CA VAL A 35 2.28 6.32 4.27
C VAL A 35 1.57 7.56 4.78
N ASP A 36 0.23 7.52 4.82
CA ASP A 36 -0.54 8.68 5.21
C ASP A 36 -0.63 8.81 6.74
N ALA A 37 -0.99 7.74 7.42
CA ALA A 37 -1.20 7.78 8.87
C ALA A 37 0.12 7.81 9.66
N LEU A 38 1.06 6.94 9.34
CA LEU A 38 2.30 6.80 10.08
C LEU A 38 3.46 7.58 9.46
N ARG A 39 3.34 7.97 8.20
CA ARG A 39 4.33 8.77 7.46
C ARG A 39 5.74 8.17 7.46
N ILE A 40 5.82 6.84 7.48
CA ILE A 40 7.13 6.17 7.54
C ILE A 40 8.06 6.58 6.39
N PRO A 41 7.61 6.64 5.13
CA PRO A 41 8.51 7.02 4.03
C PRO A 41 9.00 8.46 4.08
N ARG A 42 8.33 9.32 4.84
CA ARG A 42 8.65 10.74 4.94
C ARG A 42 9.03 11.18 6.34
N SER A 43 9.23 10.22 7.24
CA SER A 43 9.55 10.52 8.63
C SER A 43 10.97 11.10 8.76
N ARG A 44 11.13 12.09 9.62
CA ARG A 44 12.45 12.65 9.93
C ARG A 44 13.35 11.65 10.65
N LEU A 45 12.74 10.64 11.27
CA LEU A 45 13.50 9.60 11.96
C LEU A 45 14.05 8.55 11.01
N SER A 46 13.61 8.54 9.76
CA SER A 46 14.12 7.61 8.75
C SER A 46 15.43 8.11 8.16
N ASN A 47 16.32 7.19 7.83
CA ASN A 47 17.60 7.52 7.20
C ASN A 47 17.44 8.03 5.78
N HIS A 48 16.27 7.80 5.18
CA HIS A 48 16.02 8.11 3.78
C HIS A 48 14.58 8.56 3.63
N ARG A 49 14.38 9.60 2.83
CA ARG A 49 13.04 10.07 2.48
C ARG A 49 12.80 9.84 1.01
N MET A 50 11.55 9.58 0.67
CA MET A 50 11.16 9.38 -0.72
C MET A 50 10.01 10.30 -1.09
N THR A 51 9.89 10.59 -2.38
CA THR A 51 8.75 11.32 -2.93
C THR A 51 7.57 10.38 -3.01
N VAL A 52 6.42 10.81 -2.51
CA VAL A 52 5.20 9.99 -2.50
C VAL A 52 4.13 10.63 -3.38
N THR A 53 3.56 9.85 -4.29
CA THR A 53 2.40 10.25 -5.09
C THR A 53 1.28 9.26 -4.80
N ALA A 54 0.17 9.76 -4.28
CA ALA A 54 -0.98 8.95 -3.87
C ALA A 54 -2.15 9.17 -4.82
N GLY A 55 -3.10 8.23 -4.79
CA GLY A 55 -4.37 8.39 -5.48
C GLY A 55 -4.35 8.14 -6.99
N VAL A 56 -3.27 7.60 -7.52
CA VAL A 56 -3.18 7.31 -8.95
C VAL A 56 -4.07 6.11 -9.27
N CYS A 57 -5.12 6.34 -10.05
CA CYS A 57 -6.13 5.31 -10.37
C CYS A 57 -6.71 4.66 -9.11
N ALA A 58 -6.97 5.45 -8.07
CA ALA A 58 -7.38 4.94 -6.77
C ALA A 58 -8.63 4.07 -6.85
N ASP A 59 -9.65 4.51 -7.61
CA ASP A 59 -10.90 3.76 -7.73
C ASP A 59 -10.69 2.42 -8.42
N ALA A 60 -9.92 2.38 -9.49
CA ALA A 60 -9.62 1.15 -10.21
C ALA A 60 -8.82 0.17 -9.33
N CYS A 61 -7.85 0.68 -8.59
CA CYS A 61 -7.06 -0.14 -7.66
C CYS A 61 -7.93 -0.71 -6.54
N ALA A 62 -8.79 0.10 -5.96
CA ALA A 62 -9.69 -0.34 -4.89
C ALA A 62 -10.68 -1.39 -5.42
N GLN A 63 -11.22 -1.19 -6.62
CA GLN A 63 -12.14 -2.13 -7.25
C GLN A 63 -11.47 -3.49 -7.48
N LEU A 64 -10.26 -3.48 -8.00
CA LEU A 64 -9.51 -4.70 -8.26
C LEU A 64 -9.32 -5.50 -6.97
N LEU A 65 -8.95 -4.85 -5.89
CA LEU A 65 -8.75 -5.51 -4.60
C LEU A 65 -10.06 -6.03 -4.01
N ARG A 66 -11.15 -5.25 -4.12
CA ARG A 66 -12.46 -5.70 -3.64
C ARG A 66 -12.92 -6.96 -4.36
N GLU A 67 -12.75 -7.01 -5.66
CA GLU A 67 -13.15 -8.17 -6.46
C GLU A 67 -12.33 -9.41 -6.09
N PHE A 68 -11.03 -9.23 -5.90
CA PHE A 68 -10.15 -10.33 -5.51
C PHE A 68 -10.56 -10.90 -4.16
N PHE A 69 -10.73 -10.06 -3.15
CA PHE A 69 -11.09 -10.53 -1.81
C PHE A 69 -12.51 -11.07 -1.73
N ALA A 70 -13.44 -10.50 -2.50
CA ALA A 70 -14.79 -11.04 -2.58
C ALA A 70 -14.78 -12.47 -3.15
N ALA A 71 -13.97 -12.73 -4.16
CA ALA A 71 -13.84 -14.07 -4.73
C ALA A 71 -13.27 -15.06 -3.71
N LEU A 72 -12.31 -14.63 -2.89
CA LEU A 72 -11.74 -15.50 -1.86
C LEU A 72 -12.72 -15.85 -0.76
N ARG A 73 -13.71 -14.99 -0.49
CA ARG A 73 -14.69 -15.18 0.58
C ARG A 73 -15.95 -15.89 0.14
N ARG A 74 -16.01 -16.44 -1.07
CA ARG A 74 -17.21 -17.15 -1.55
C ARG A 74 -17.51 -18.36 -0.66
N PRO A 75 -18.76 -18.47 -0.13
CA PRO A 75 -19.11 -19.57 0.77
C PRO A 75 -19.05 -20.94 0.10
N ALA A 76 -19.27 -21.00 -1.21
CA ALA A 76 -19.30 -22.26 -1.95
C ALA A 76 -17.92 -22.86 -2.20
N ARG A 77 -16.87 -22.20 -1.82
CA ARG A 77 -15.53 -22.76 -2.04
C ARG A 77 -15.31 -23.95 -1.14
N PRO A 78 -14.80 -25.06 -1.69
CA PRO A 78 -14.47 -26.21 -0.87
C PRO A 78 -13.43 -25.87 0.19
N ALA A 79 -13.49 -26.52 1.32
CA ALA A 79 -12.45 -26.41 2.32
C ALA A 79 -11.14 -26.96 1.78
N ARG A 80 -10.06 -26.38 2.24
CA ARG A 80 -8.72 -26.83 1.87
C ARG A 80 -8.01 -27.42 3.04
#